data_7c4c74bcf0c0af536c42bfe71df3118a
#
_entry.id   7c4c74bcf0c0af536c42bfe71df3118a
#
_cell.length_a   1.000
_cell.length_b   1.000
_cell.length_c   1.000
_cell.angle_alpha   90.00
_cell.angle_beta   90.00
_cell.angle_gamma   90.00
#
_symmetry.space_group_name_H-M   'P 1'
#
loop_
_entity.id
_entity.type
_entity.pdbx_description
1 polymer ?
#
loop_
_entity_poly.entity_id
_entity_poly.type
_entity_poly.pdbx_seq_one_letter_code
_entity_poly.pdbx_strand_id
1 'polypeptide(L)'
;MRKVILVFASLMFFSCIEKSVAQCSDLKHIKNLCDESYSVMSPNSEHSIPLIALSSSQYGDRGSSVSGTYVNAILKAGGLPVIIPLMTDAKTVRILLENVDGLIMTGGEDIRPHLYNEYPIEQIGTVDSIRDVYDLMLIQLASNRNMPILGICRGEQLMNVAFGGSLYQDIPTQHPSSVKHLQSAPKSSGTHSIDVLSSSLLSNIIGRDSQIVVNSFHHQSVKGLASGFKVGAYASDGIVESIETTDGRPVLAVQWHPEAMVNGGDTIMGKIFQYLITQAGYYRKARSIHQRILSVDTHCDTPLWFRRSNFNMGKRDTNQINIPKMKEGYLDAIFFAAFISQGNRDVESSEKAVSAVTNLINGIYKQVNMNTEVCGISRTAKEAQLLKEDGKKAIFIGIENGYGIGKDLKNLSLFKSMGVTYMTLCHTKNNDICDTSNRKIEKEWGGLSSFGSQVVKEMNRLGILIDISHASDSTFWDVIHTSKQPVVATHSATRTLCNHDRNLSDLQLKALADKGGVIQVCPFASYINVSKDKATFNQYIDHIEHAIKIAGIDHVGIGSDFDGGAGIARINGANDMINITIALLQR
;
A
#
# COMPACT_ATOMS: atom_id res chain seq x y z
N MET A 1 -16.10 -49.49 11.39
CA MET A 1 -17.50 -49.54 10.91
C MET A 1 -18.16 -48.16 10.69
N ARG A 2 -17.91 -47.09 11.46
CA ARG A 2 -18.55 -45.76 11.23
C ARG A 2 -18.10 -45.00 9.97
N LYS A 3 -16.85 -45.17 9.49
CA LYS A 3 -16.35 -44.48 8.27
C LYS A 3 -16.88 -45.09 6.95
N VAL A 4 -17.26 -46.36 6.93
CA VAL A 4 -17.79 -47.03 5.73
C VAL A 4 -19.25 -46.67 5.49
N ILE A 5 -20.03 -46.42 6.57
CA ILE A 5 -21.45 -46.07 6.46
C ILE A 5 -21.64 -44.64 5.90
N LEU A 6 -20.73 -43.68 6.19
CA LEU A 6 -20.82 -42.33 5.64
C LEU A 6 -20.52 -42.26 4.12
N VAL A 7 -19.60 -43.10 3.63
CA VAL A 7 -19.30 -43.18 2.19
C VAL A 7 -20.45 -43.84 1.42
N PHE A 8 -21.12 -44.85 1.98
CA PHE A 8 -22.30 -45.47 1.34
C PHE A 8 -23.53 -44.56 1.35
N ALA A 9 -23.76 -43.78 2.41
CA ALA A 9 -24.85 -42.81 2.44
C ALA A 9 -24.64 -41.66 1.46
N SER A 10 -23.40 -41.20 1.30
CA SER A 10 -23.02 -40.18 0.30
C SER A 10 -23.21 -40.71 -1.13
N LEU A 11 -22.79 -41.92 -1.43
CA LEU A 11 -22.97 -42.57 -2.73
C LEU A 11 -24.45 -42.86 -3.09
N MET A 12 -25.29 -43.26 -2.11
CA MET A 12 -26.72 -43.41 -2.35
C MET A 12 -27.45 -42.08 -2.57
N PHE A 13 -27.05 -41.02 -1.88
CA PHE A 13 -27.65 -39.70 -2.09
C PHE A 13 -27.27 -39.14 -3.49
N PHE A 14 -26.02 -39.30 -3.92
CA PHE A 14 -25.59 -38.94 -5.28
C PHE A 14 -26.30 -39.77 -6.36
N SER A 15 -26.47 -41.07 -6.16
CA SER A 15 -27.15 -41.94 -7.14
C SER A 15 -28.68 -41.67 -7.25
N CYS A 16 -29.32 -41.21 -6.19
CA CYS A 16 -30.72 -40.75 -6.24
C CYS A 16 -30.85 -39.39 -6.96
N ILE A 17 -29.89 -38.49 -6.76
CA ILE A 17 -29.85 -37.20 -7.48
C ILE A 17 -29.59 -37.45 -8.97
N GLU A 18 -28.64 -38.32 -9.33
CA GLU A 18 -28.39 -38.67 -10.73
C GLU A 18 -29.62 -39.27 -11.46
N LYS A 19 -30.40 -40.09 -10.79
CA LYS A 19 -31.62 -40.66 -11.40
C LYS A 19 -32.75 -39.65 -11.59
N SER A 20 -32.88 -38.65 -10.70
CA SER A 20 -33.89 -37.58 -10.85
C SER A 20 -33.46 -36.52 -11.87
N VAL A 21 -32.17 -36.27 -12.01
CA VAL A 21 -31.57 -35.32 -12.99
C VAL A 21 -31.68 -35.85 -14.42
N ALA A 22 -31.66 -37.17 -14.62
CA ALA A 22 -31.76 -37.79 -15.95
C ALA A 22 -33.18 -37.68 -16.60
N GLN A 23 -34.19 -37.23 -15.86
CA GLN A 23 -35.55 -37.08 -16.36
C GLN A 23 -35.98 -35.67 -16.74
N CYS A 24 -35.19 -34.62 -16.42
CA CYS A 24 -35.48 -33.23 -16.79
C CYS A 24 -34.44 -32.71 -17.81
N SER A 25 -34.91 -32.26 -18.97
CA SER A 25 -34.03 -31.71 -20.04
C SER A 25 -33.18 -30.55 -19.57
N ASP A 26 -33.72 -29.69 -18.69
CA ASP A 26 -33.05 -28.52 -18.19
C ASP A 26 -31.92 -28.86 -17.20
N LEU A 27 -32.15 -29.88 -16.34
CA LEU A 27 -31.13 -30.39 -15.43
C LEU A 27 -29.99 -31.10 -16.15
N LYS A 28 -30.29 -31.81 -17.26
CA LYS A 28 -29.27 -32.40 -18.13
C LYS A 28 -28.44 -31.30 -18.83
N HIS A 29 -29.08 -30.22 -19.27
CA HIS A 29 -28.38 -29.07 -19.85
C HIS A 29 -27.49 -28.39 -18.82
N ILE A 30 -27.96 -28.14 -17.59
CA ILE A 30 -27.17 -27.59 -16.48
C ILE A 30 -25.96 -28.46 -16.18
N LYS A 31 -26.13 -29.78 -16.10
CA LYS A 31 -25.01 -30.71 -15.90
C LYS A 31 -23.96 -30.59 -16.99
N ASN A 32 -24.38 -30.55 -18.26
CA ASN A 32 -23.46 -30.37 -19.39
C ASN A 32 -22.68 -29.03 -19.28
N LEU A 33 -23.33 -27.92 -18.93
CA LEU A 33 -22.68 -26.64 -18.69
C LEU A 33 -21.64 -26.72 -17.57
N CYS A 34 -21.95 -27.43 -16.49
CA CYS A 34 -20.99 -27.66 -15.39
C CYS A 34 -19.79 -28.48 -15.88
N ASP A 35 -20.02 -29.58 -16.60
CA ASP A 35 -18.96 -30.44 -17.13
C ASP A 35 -18.09 -29.69 -18.17
N GLU A 36 -18.70 -28.89 -19.03
CA GLU A 36 -17.99 -28.02 -19.97
C GLU A 36 -17.11 -26.98 -19.27
N SER A 37 -17.52 -26.47 -18.11
CA SER A 37 -16.75 -25.48 -17.34
C SER A 37 -15.36 -25.99 -16.94
N TYR A 38 -15.18 -27.28 -16.72
CA TYR A 38 -13.89 -27.89 -16.41
C TYR A 38 -13.01 -28.13 -17.64
N SER A 39 -13.57 -28.15 -18.84
CA SER A 39 -12.83 -28.45 -20.08
C SER A 39 -12.14 -27.23 -20.69
N VAL A 40 -12.53 -26.01 -20.30
CA VAL A 40 -12.13 -24.75 -20.98
C VAL A 40 -10.99 -24.02 -20.27
N MET A 41 -10.64 -24.37 -19.03
CA MET A 41 -9.65 -23.64 -18.24
C MET A 41 -8.42 -24.48 -17.92
N SER A 42 -7.22 -23.96 -18.24
CA SER A 42 -5.99 -24.56 -17.73
C SER A 42 -5.90 -24.30 -16.22
N PRO A 43 -5.34 -25.22 -15.42
CA PRO A 43 -5.22 -25.06 -13.95
C PRO A 43 -4.53 -23.77 -13.51
N ASN A 44 -3.69 -23.19 -14.36
CA ASN A 44 -2.99 -21.93 -14.09
C ASN A 44 -3.80 -20.67 -14.42
N SER A 45 -4.88 -20.77 -15.20
CA SER A 45 -5.70 -19.61 -15.59
C SER A 45 -6.79 -19.29 -14.56
N GLU A 46 -7.32 -20.27 -13.87
CA GLU A 46 -8.41 -20.08 -12.87
C GLU A 46 -7.97 -19.24 -11.67
N HIS A 47 -6.72 -19.40 -11.22
CA HIS A 47 -6.17 -18.60 -10.11
C HIS A 47 -5.73 -17.18 -10.51
N SER A 48 -5.85 -16.81 -11.79
CA SER A 48 -5.38 -15.50 -12.29
C SER A 48 -6.48 -14.44 -12.42
N ILE A 49 -7.76 -14.84 -12.42
CA ILE A 49 -8.89 -13.92 -12.63
C ILE A 49 -9.15 -13.09 -11.36
N PRO A 50 -9.11 -11.74 -11.44
CA PRO A 50 -9.34 -10.89 -10.29
C PRO A 50 -10.79 -10.96 -9.77
N LEU A 51 -10.95 -10.97 -8.44
CA LEU A 51 -12.22 -10.88 -7.74
C LEU A 51 -12.57 -9.41 -7.49
N ILE A 52 -13.68 -8.94 -8.02
CA ILE A 52 -14.13 -7.55 -7.91
C ILE A 52 -15.33 -7.47 -6.99
N ALA A 53 -15.15 -6.82 -5.84
CA ALA A 53 -16.22 -6.53 -4.92
C ALA A 53 -17.19 -5.49 -5.50
N LEU A 54 -18.48 -5.70 -5.30
CA LEU A 54 -19.54 -4.77 -5.59
C LEU A 54 -20.22 -4.32 -4.30
N SER A 55 -20.27 -3.03 -4.03
CA SER A 55 -21.11 -2.51 -2.94
C SER A 55 -22.59 -2.73 -3.29
N SER A 56 -23.41 -3.08 -2.29
CA SER A 56 -24.82 -3.37 -2.50
C SER A 56 -25.75 -2.30 -1.90
N SER A 57 -26.93 -2.15 -2.50
CA SER A 57 -28.04 -1.37 -1.95
C SER A 57 -28.93 -2.25 -1.07
N GLN A 58 -29.73 -1.63 -0.22
CA GLN A 58 -30.79 -2.31 0.50
C GLN A 58 -31.89 -2.77 -0.47
N TYR A 59 -32.43 -3.95 -0.24
CA TYR A 59 -33.58 -4.49 -0.97
C TYR A 59 -34.64 -4.98 0.01
N GLY A 60 -35.76 -4.28 0.09
CA GLY A 60 -36.77 -4.55 1.11
C GLY A 60 -36.19 -4.41 2.52
N ASP A 61 -36.80 -5.06 3.49
CA ASP A 61 -36.46 -4.90 4.91
C ASP A 61 -35.16 -5.64 5.33
N ARG A 62 -34.67 -6.58 4.55
CA ARG A 62 -33.56 -7.48 4.98
C ARG A 62 -32.61 -7.93 3.87
N GLY A 63 -32.80 -7.48 2.64
CA GLY A 63 -32.02 -7.95 1.50
C GLY A 63 -30.93 -6.98 1.06
N SER A 64 -29.97 -7.49 0.29
CA SER A 64 -28.98 -6.69 -0.43
C SER A 64 -29.14 -6.94 -1.93
N SER A 65 -29.01 -5.91 -2.75
CA SER A 65 -29.14 -6.02 -4.20
C SER A 65 -28.07 -5.23 -4.95
N VAL A 66 -27.76 -5.73 -6.14
CA VAL A 66 -26.88 -5.05 -7.14
C VAL A 66 -27.51 -5.25 -8.51
N SER A 67 -27.51 -4.19 -9.33
CA SER A 67 -27.98 -4.33 -10.72
C SER A 67 -27.11 -5.31 -11.50
N GLY A 68 -27.74 -6.19 -12.28
CA GLY A 68 -27.05 -7.13 -13.15
C GLY A 68 -26.16 -6.45 -14.21
N THR A 69 -26.33 -5.15 -14.48
CA THR A 69 -25.48 -4.38 -15.40
C THR A 69 -24.04 -4.30 -14.90
N TYR A 70 -23.80 -4.11 -13.59
CA TYR A 70 -22.46 -4.14 -12.98
C TYR A 70 -21.82 -5.52 -13.11
N VAL A 71 -22.57 -6.57 -12.77
CA VAL A 71 -22.13 -7.97 -12.89
C VAL A 71 -21.66 -8.27 -14.32
N ASN A 72 -22.50 -7.93 -15.32
CA ASN A 72 -22.20 -8.16 -16.71
C ASN A 72 -21.00 -7.37 -17.21
N ALA A 73 -20.83 -6.11 -16.77
CA ALA A 73 -19.69 -5.28 -17.17
C ALA A 73 -18.37 -5.86 -16.66
N ILE A 74 -18.34 -6.36 -15.42
CA ILE A 74 -17.16 -7.03 -14.86
C ILE A 74 -16.84 -8.32 -15.62
N LEU A 75 -17.84 -9.16 -15.89
CA LEU A 75 -17.66 -10.42 -16.64
C LEU A 75 -17.14 -10.16 -18.05
N LYS A 76 -17.70 -9.16 -18.77
CA LYS A 76 -17.22 -8.75 -20.09
C LYS A 76 -15.78 -8.24 -20.09
N ALA A 77 -15.35 -7.62 -18.99
CA ALA A 77 -13.97 -7.15 -18.80
C ALA A 77 -12.99 -8.26 -18.34
N GLY A 78 -13.47 -9.47 -18.06
CA GLY A 78 -12.63 -10.60 -17.65
C GLY A 78 -12.38 -10.72 -16.15
N GLY A 79 -13.21 -10.08 -15.31
CA GLY A 79 -13.16 -10.20 -13.84
C GLY A 79 -14.28 -11.08 -13.29
N LEU A 80 -14.18 -11.47 -12.02
CA LEU A 80 -15.22 -12.20 -11.29
C LEU A 80 -15.91 -11.27 -10.28
N PRO A 81 -17.22 -11.01 -10.42
CA PRO A 81 -17.96 -10.15 -9.49
C PRO A 81 -18.28 -10.86 -8.19
N VAL A 82 -18.09 -10.18 -7.05
CA VAL A 82 -18.48 -10.63 -5.71
C VAL A 82 -19.35 -9.56 -5.07
N ILE A 83 -20.61 -9.86 -4.84
CA ILE A 83 -21.53 -8.94 -4.15
C ILE A 83 -21.24 -9.01 -2.66
N ILE A 84 -20.85 -7.88 -2.05
CA ILE A 84 -20.71 -7.77 -0.60
C ILE A 84 -22.07 -7.37 -0.02
N PRO A 85 -22.67 -8.19 0.85
CA PRO A 85 -23.94 -7.83 1.49
C PRO A 85 -23.80 -6.56 2.32
N LEU A 86 -24.88 -5.76 2.38
CA LEU A 86 -24.94 -4.57 3.22
C LEU A 86 -24.81 -4.98 4.69
N MET A 87 -23.80 -4.45 5.37
CA MET A 87 -23.51 -4.75 6.78
C MET A 87 -22.71 -3.61 7.42
N THR A 88 -22.79 -3.52 8.75
CA THR A 88 -22.13 -2.45 9.52
C THR A 88 -21.03 -2.95 10.46
N ASP A 89 -20.72 -4.26 10.43
CA ASP A 89 -19.58 -4.81 11.18
C ASP A 89 -18.26 -4.62 10.40
N ALA A 90 -17.47 -3.64 10.81
CA ALA A 90 -16.20 -3.28 10.18
C ALA A 90 -15.19 -4.43 10.14
N LYS A 91 -15.22 -5.35 11.12
CA LYS A 91 -14.32 -6.52 11.15
C LYS A 91 -14.65 -7.50 10.02
N THR A 92 -15.92 -7.80 9.82
CA THR A 92 -16.39 -8.66 8.73
C THR A 92 -16.13 -8.03 7.38
N VAL A 93 -16.44 -6.73 7.20
CA VAL A 93 -16.14 -5.99 5.96
C VAL A 93 -14.63 -6.05 5.65
N ARG A 94 -13.77 -5.84 6.65
CA ARG A 94 -12.32 -5.95 6.48
C ARG A 94 -11.89 -7.33 6.00
N ILE A 95 -12.42 -8.40 6.60
CA ILE A 95 -12.10 -9.78 6.22
C ILE A 95 -12.54 -10.09 4.79
N LEU A 96 -13.72 -9.62 4.38
CA LEU A 96 -14.20 -9.78 3.00
C LEU A 96 -13.27 -9.07 2.00
N LEU A 97 -12.86 -7.84 2.30
CA LEU A 97 -11.95 -7.07 1.46
C LEU A 97 -10.53 -7.68 1.37
N GLU A 98 -10.10 -8.48 2.36
CA GLU A 98 -8.84 -9.23 2.28
C GLU A 98 -8.87 -10.34 1.22
N ASN A 99 -10.04 -10.73 0.75
CA ASN A 99 -10.24 -11.82 -0.20
C ASN A 99 -10.58 -11.37 -1.62
N VAL A 100 -10.68 -10.07 -1.88
CA VAL A 100 -10.95 -9.50 -3.20
C VAL A 100 -9.80 -8.63 -3.69
N ASP A 101 -9.80 -8.29 -4.97
CA ASP A 101 -8.66 -7.66 -5.64
C ASP A 101 -8.96 -6.25 -6.14
N GLY A 102 -10.24 -5.88 -6.18
CA GLY A 102 -10.72 -4.55 -6.56
C GLY A 102 -12.12 -4.29 -6.03
N LEU A 103 -12.55 -3.04 -6.05
CA LEU A 103 -13.84 -2.59 -5.53
C LEU A 103 -14.56 -1.70 -6.54
N ILE A 104 -15.85 -1.94 -6.75
CA ILE A 104 -16.76 -1.00 -7.41
C ILE A 104 -17.75 -0.48 -6.36
N MET A 105 -17.76 0.83 -6.19
CA MET A 105 -18.80 1.55 -5.45
C MET A 105 -19.95 1.86 -6.42
N THR A 106 -21.10 1.26 -6.17
CA THR A 106 -22.26 1.33 -7.09
C THR A 106 -23.08 2.61 -6.92
N GLY A 107 -23.86 2.94 -7.94
CA GLY A 107 -24.88 4.00 -7.88
C GLY A 107 -26.00 3.71 -6.87
N GLY A 108 -26.87 4.70 -6.62
CA GLY A 108 -28.00 4.52 -5.71
C GLY A 108 -28.58 5.83 -5.18
N GLU A 109 -29.10 5.79 -3.96
CA GLU A 109 -29.79 6.83 -3.23
C GLU A 109 -28.88 8.01 -2.92
N ASP A 110 -29.47 9.15 -2.52
CA ASP A 110 -28.72 10.34 -2.12
C ASP A 110 -27.87 10.12 -0.87
N ILE A 111 -26.79 10.87 -0.78
CA ILE A 111 -25.87 10.84 0.37
C ILE A 111 -26.36 11.84 1.42
N ARG A 112 -26.38 11.41 2.67
CA ARG A 112 -26.81 12.24 3.80
C ARG A 112 -25.97 13.50 3.93
N PRO A 113 -26.57 14.73 3.86
CA PRO A 113 -25.83 16.00 3.85
C PRO A 113 -24.94 16.26 5.07
N HIS A 114 -25.30 15.73 6.23
CA HIS A 114 -24.49 15.84 7.46
C HIS A 114 -23.08 15.24 7.31
N LEU A 115 -22.86 14.32 6.36
CA LEU A 115 -21.54 13.72 6.09
C LEU A 115 -20.56 14.72 5.45
N TYR A 116 -21.08 15.79 4.82
CA TYR A 116 -20.27 16.88 4.26
C TYR A 116 -20.61 18.24 4.89
N ASN A 117 -21.06 18.23 6.18
CA ASN A 117 -21.32 19.40 7.03
C ASN A 117 -22.37 20.37 6.47
N GLU A 118 -23.39 19.87 5.76
CA GLU A 118 -24.51 20.64 5.28
C GLU A 118 -25.83 20.14 5.89
N TYR A 119 -26.83 21.01 5.95
CA TYR A 119 -28.22 20.63 6.28
C TYR A 119 -28.95 20.17 5.01
N PRO A 120 -29.91 19.23 5.11
CA PRO A 120 -30.70 18.81 3.96
C PRO A 120 -31.56 19.96 3.43
N ILE A 121 -31.62 20.09 2.10
CA ILE A 121 -32.57 20.99 1.42
C ILE A 121 -33.86 20.24 1.09
N GLU A 122 -34.91 20.97 0.67
CA GLU A 122 -36.20 20.36 0.35
C GLU A 122 -36.14 19.31 -0.76
N GLN A 123 -35.22 19.51 -1.72
CA GLN A 123 -35.08 18.67 -2.91
C GLN A 123 -34.22 17.41 -2.68
N ILE A 124 -33.74 17.18 -1.45
CA ILE A 124 -32.98 15.93 -1.15
C ILE A 124 -33.89 14.72 -1.41
N GLY A 125 -33.37 13.72 -2.09
CA GLY A 125 -34.06 12.47 -2.35
C GLY A 125 -34.03 11.49 -1.17
N THR A 126 -34.24 10.24 -1.47
CA THR A 126 -34.14 9.16 -0.46
C THR A 126 -32.70 9.01 0.02
N VAL A 127 -32.52 8.95 1.34
CA VAL A 127 -31.23 8.73 2.01
C VAL A 127 -31.27 7.40 2.76
N ASP A 128 -30.26 6.57 2.55
CA ASP A 128 -30.04 5.33 3.32
C ASP A 128 -28.81 5.49 4.23
N SER A 129 -29.04 5.79 5.51
CA SER A 129 -27.98 6.01 6.49
C SER A 129 -27.16 4.76 6.81
N ILE A 130 -27.73 3.56 6.66
CA ILE A 130 -27.02 2.29 6.89
C ILE A 130 -26.05 2.06 5.72
N ARG A 131 -26.51 2.29 4.50
CA ARG A 131 -25.70 2.20 3.29
C ARG A 131 -24.58 3.25 3.30
N ASP A 132 -24.82 4.48 3.76
CA ASP A 132 -23.78 5.49 3.90
C ASP A 132 -22.62 4.99 4.77
N VAL A 133 -22.93 4.44 5.95
CA VAL A 133 -21.92 3.90 6.88
C VAL A 133 -21.17 2.71 6.26
N TYR A 134 -21.91 1.80 5.65
CA TYR A 134 -21.34 0.62 4.99
C TYR A 134 -20.40 1.02 3.84
N ASP A 135 -20.83 1.87 2.96
CA ASP A 135 -20.05 2.29 1.79
C ASP A 135 -18.81 3.12 2.21
N LEU A 136 -18.93 3.99 3.24
CA LEU A 136 -17.77 4.69 3.81
C LEU A 136 -16.73 3.73 4.40
N MET A 137 -17.17 2.65 5.07
CA MET A 137 -16.26 1.62 5.55
C MET A 137 -15.56 0.89 4.40
N LEU A 138 -16.27 0.55 3.32
CA LEU A 138 -15.67 -0.08 2.14
C LEU A 138 -14.59 0.82 1.53
N ILE A 139 -14.90 2.10 1.29
CA ILE A 139 -13.95 3.07 0.73
C ILE A 139 -12.71 3.19 1.63
N GLN A 140 -12.90 3.40 2.94
CA GLN A 140 -11.80 3.58 3.87
C GLN A 140 -10.90 2.35 3.94
N LEU A 141 -11.48 1.15 4.07
CA LEU A 141 -10.73 -0.09 4.21
C LEU A 141 -10.03 -0.51 2.90
N ALA A 142 -10.64 -0.27 1.74
CA ALA A 142 -10.02 -0.51 0.44
C ALA A 142 -8.88 0.49 0.17
N SER A 143 -9.09 1.79 0.45
CA SER A 143 -8.07 2.84 0.28
C SER A 143 -6.86 2.61 1.19
N ASN A 144 -7.07 2.17 2.43
CA ASN A 144 -5.98 1.83 3.35
C ASN A 144 -5.04 0.74 2.80
N ARG A 145 -5.55 -0.13 1.93
CA ARG A 145 -4.82 -1.25 1.31
C ARG A 145 -4.27 -0.94 -0.08
N ASN A 146 -4.47 0.28 -0.58
CA ASN A 146 -4.15 0.64 -1.96
C ASN A 146 -4.87 -0.26 -3.00
N MET A 147 -6.05 -0.76 -2.67
CA MET A 147 -6.87 -1.56 -3.58
C MET A 147 -7.38 -0.68 -4.74
N PRO A 148 -7.42 -1.18 -5.99
CA PRO A 148 -8.07 -0.49 -7.10
C PRO A 148 -9.56 -0.25 -6.81
N ILE A 149 -10.04 0.99 -7.04
CA ILE A 149 -11.42 1.37 -6.78
C ILE A 149 -12.01 2.09 -8.00
N LEU A 150 -13.22 1.71 -8.38
CA LEU A 150 -14.05 2.44 -9.36
C LEU A 150 -15.34 2.91 -8.67
N GLY A 151 -15.53 4.22 -8.57
CA GLY A 151 -16.78 4.83 -8.13
C GLY A 151 -17.70 5.11 -9.30
N ILE A 152 -19.00 4.80 -9.19
CA ILE A 152 -19.99 5.03 -10.23
C ILE A 152 -21.20 5.78 -9.64
N CYS A 153 -21.52 6.96 -10.18
CA CYS A 153 -22.63 7.82 -9.78
C CYS A 153 -22.56 8.16 -8.27
N ARG A 154 -23.44 7.62 -7.45
CA ARG A 154 -23.34 7.74 -5.99
C ARG A 154 -21.95 7.35 -5.45
N GLY A 155 -21.29 6.36 -6.10
CA GLY A 155 -19.93 5.93 -5.74
C GLY A 155 -18.88 7.04 -5.92
N GLU A 156 -18.97 7.87 -6.96
CA GLU A 156 -18.13 9.05 -7.14
C GLU A 156 -18.37 10.08 -6.04
N GLN A 157 -19.63 10.40 -5.82
CA GLN A 157 -20.05 11.38 -4.82
C GLN A 157 -19.59 10.99 -3.42
N LEU A 158 -19.79 9.72 -3.05
CA LEU A 158 -19.39 9.23 -1.73
C LEU A 158 -17.87 9.14 -1.57
N MET A 159 -17.13 8.83 -2.63
CA MET A 159 -15.67 8.91 -2.61
C MET A 159 -15.20 10.34 -2.33
N ASN A 160 -15.80 11.33 -2.99
CA ASN A 160 -15.50 12.73 -2.70
C ASN A 160 -15.79 13.09 -1.22
N VAL A 161 -16.95 12.70 -0.71
CA VAL A 161 -17.35 12.95 0.69
C VAL A 161 -16.44 12.22 1.69
N ALA A 162 -16.06 10.97 1.42
CA ALA A 162 -15.19 10.18 2.29
C ALA A 162 -13.83 10.84 2.55
N PHE A 163 -13.35 11.67 1.63
CA PHE A 163 -12.09 12.40 1.73
C PHE A 163 -12.26 13.91 2.02
N GLY A 164 -13.44 14.32 2.45
CA GLY A 164 -13.72 15.67 2.96
C GLY A 164 -14.23 16.66 1.93
N GLY A 165 -14.68 16.20 0.76
CA GLY A 165 -15.38 17.03 -0.23
C GLY A 165 -16.85 17.24 0.10
N SER A 166 -17.55 18.03 -0.73
CA SER A 166 -18.98 18.34 -0.59
C SER A 166 -19.73 18.12 -1.90
N LEU A 167 -21.07 18.14 -1.84
CA LEU A 167 -21.94 17.87 -2.98
C LEU A 167 -22.92 19.02 -3.23
N TYR A 168 -23.30 19.20 -4.49
CA TYR A 168 -24.60 19.79 -4.81
C TYR A 168 -25.66 18.75 -4.44
N GLN A 169 -26.57 19.12 -3.56
CA GLN A 169 -27.66 18.24 -3.13
C GLN A 169 -28.76 18.13 -4.20
N ASP A 170 -28.91 19.15 -5.03
CA ASP A 170 -29.79 19.17 -6.19
C ASP A 170 -29.23 20.16 -7.22
N ILE A 171 -28.77 19.66 -8.35
CA ILE A 171 -28.16 20.46 -9.42
C ILE A 171 -29.12 21.53 -9.92
N PRO A 172 -30.39 21.22 -10.29
CA PRO A 172 -31.32 22.23 -10.79
C PRO A 172 -31.51 23.43 -9.85
N THR A 173 -31.50 23.20 -8.53
CA THR A 173 -31.69 24.23 -7.52
C THR A 173 -30.42 25.00 -7.18
N GLN A 174 -29.29 24.32 -7.06
CA GLN A 174 -28.04 24.90 -6.57
C GLN A 174 -27.04 25.30 -7.67
N HIS A 175 -27.21 24.74 -8.87
CA HIS A 175 -26.40 25.04 -10.05
C HIS A 175 -27.28 25.05 -11.32
N PRO A 176 -28.24 25.99 -11.46
CA PRO A 176 -29.17 26.01 -12.59
C PRO A 176 -28.45 26.09 -13.94
N SER A 177 -28.77 25.17 -14.85
CA SER A 177 -28.22 25.13 -16.20
C SER A 177 -29.25 24.58 -17.20
N SER A 178 -28.92 24.63 -18.51
CA SER A 178 -29.73 24.00 -19.55
C SER A 178 -29.36 22.51 -19.77
N VAL A 179 -28.29 22.03 -19.15
CA VAL A 179 -27.87 20.62 -19.25
C VAL A 179 -28.77 19.76 -18.36
N LYS A 180 -29.25 18.68 -18.93
CA LYS A 180 -30.15 17.77 -18.24
C LYS A 180 -29.37 16.56 -17.69
N HIS A 181 -29.15 16.53 -16.36
CA HIS A 181 -28.46 15.45 -15.67
C HIS A 181 -29.35 14.27 -15.25
N LEU A 182 -30.66 14.37 -15.49
CA LEU A 182 -31.63 13.29 -15.27
C LEU A 182 -32.38 13.02 -16.59
N GLN A 183 -31.84 12.10 -17.38
CA GLN A 183 -32.39 11.79 -18.71
C GLN A 183 -33.64 10.93 -18.65
N SER A 184 -34.43 11.02 -19.73
CA SER A 184 -35.61 10.15 -19.95
C SER A 184 -35.31 9.02 -20.96
N ALA A 185 -34.17 9.08 -21.66
CA ALA A 185 -33.72 8.07 -22.60
C ALA A 185 -33.27 6.78 -21.88
N PRO A 186 -33.19 5.62 -22.57
CA PRO A 186 -32.68 4.38 -21.99
C PRO A 186 -31.30 4.54 -21.36
N LYS A 187 -31.03 3.78 -20.28
CA LYS A 187 -29.75 3.84 -19.56
C LYS A 187 -28.54 3.50 -20.43
N SER A 188 -28.72 2.77 -21.52
CA SER A 188 -27.67 2.45 -22.48
C SER A 188 -27.31 3.58 -23.45
N SER A 189 -28.12 4.66 -23.50
CA SER A 189 -27.97 5.78 -24.45
C SER A 189 -27.33 6.98 -23.78
N GLY A 190 -26.28 7.53 -24.38
CA GLY A 190 -25.69 8.82 -23.99
C GLY A 190 -26.61 9.97 -24.39
N THR A 191 -26.69 11.03 -23.56
CA THR A 191 -27.58 12.17 -23.76
C THR A 191 -26.91 13.53 -23.63
N HIS A 192 -25.76 13.63 -22.95
CA HIS A 192 -24.96 14.86 -22.95
C HIS A 192 -23.48 14.56 -23.13
N SER A 193 -22.74 15.55 -23.58
CA SER A 193 -21.30 15.46 -23.74
C SER A 193 -20.56 15.93 -22.50
N ILE A 194 -19.42 15.30 -22.21
CA ILE A 194 -18.47 15.71 -21.22
C ILE A 194 -17.11 15.98 -21.84
N ASP A 195 -16.39 16.97 -21.31
CA ASP A 195 -15.04 17.33 -21.73
C ASP A 195 -14.02 16.56 -20.86
N VAL A 196 -13.31 15.62 -21.47
CA VAL A 196 -12.28 14.82 -20.79
C VAL A 196 -10.95 15.57 -20.80
N LEU A 197 -10.36 15.77 -19.63
CA LEU A 197 -9.11 16.51 -19.48
C LEU A 197 -7.90 15.70 -19.95
N SER A 198 -7.02 16.29 -20.78
CA SER A 198 -5.91 15.61 -21.46
C SER A 198 -4.89 14.93 -20.56
N SER A 199 -4.71 15.44 -19.33
CA SER A 199 -3.77 14.86 -18.34
C SER A 199 -4.46 13.93 -17.35
N SER A 200 -5.71 13.55 -17.61
CA SER A 200 -6.48 12.70 -16.70
C SER A 200 -6.17 11.21 -16.89
N LEU A 201 -6.38 10.44 -15.83
CA LEU A 201 -6.38 8.98 -15.90
C LEU A 201 -7.48 8.49 -16.85
N LEU A 202 -8.65 9.13 -16.81
CA LEU A 202 -9.76 8.82 -17.72
C LEU A 202 -9.35 8.97 -19.19
N SER A 203 -8.66 10.08 -19.57
CA SER A 203 -8.13 10.29 -20.92
C SER A 203 -7.22 9.14 -21.37
N ASN A 204 -6.30 8.74 -20.48
CA ASN A 204 -5.37 7.63 -20.74
C ASN A 204 -6.11 6.30 -20.94
N ILE A 205 -7.16 6.03 -20.16
CA ILE A 205 -7.96 4.80 -20.25
C ILE A 205 -8.73 4.72 -21.54
N ILE A 206 -9.44 5.79 -21.91
CA ILE A 206 -10.27 5.79 -23.13
C ILE A 206 -9.44 6.00 -24.41
N GLY A 207 -8.19 6.49 -24.28
CA GLY A 207 -7.25 6.72 -25.37
C GLY A 207 -7.54 7.98 -26.17
N ARG A 208 -8.16 9.00 -25.56
CA ARG A 208 -8.41 10.32 -26.16
C ARG A 208 -8.71 11.38 -25.11
N ASP A 209 -8.39 12.62 -25.44
CA ASP A 209 -8.67 13.85 -24.69
C ASP A 209 -9.69 14.72 -25.44
N SER A 210 -10.89 14.21 -25.61
CA SER A 210 -11.93 14.87 -26.39
C SER A 210 -13.29 14.68 -25.73
N GLN A 211 -14.25 15.40 -26.24
CA GLN A 211 -15.65 15.20 -25.88
C GLN A 211 -16.09 13.76 -26.11
N ILE A 212 -16.73 13.19 -25.10
CA ILE A 212 -17.47 11.94 -25.20
C ILE A 212 -18.90 12.14 -24.75
N VAL A 213 -19.81 11.32 -25.29
CA VAL A 213 -21.23 11.38 -24.90
C VAL A 213 -21.49 10.30 -23.87
N VAL A 214 -22.11 10.69 -22.74
CA VAL A 214 -22.42 9.80 -21.61
C VAL A 214 -23.91 9.82 -21.28
N ASN A 215 -24.39 8.78 -20.59
CA ASN A 215 -25.72 8.79 -19.98
C ASN A 215 -25.72 9.57 -18.68
N SER A 216 -26.89 9.97 -18.17
CA SER A 216 -26.97 10.78 -16.98
C SER A 216 -28.25 10.50 -16.19
N PHE A 217 -28.09 10.05 -14.95
CA PHE A 217 -29.17 9.64 -14.04
C PHE A 217 -28.91 10.13 -12.62
N HIS A 218 -28.58 11.41 -12.47
CA HIS A 218 -28.28 12.01 -11.16
C HIS A 218 -28.82 13.43 -11.08
N HIS A 219 -29.16 13.86 -9.87
CA HIS A 219 -29.47 15.23 -9.55
C HIS A 219 -28.49 15.81 -8.52
N GLN A 220 -27.66 14.96 -7.90
CA GLN A 220 -26.52 15.35 -7.07
C GLN A 220 -25.22 15.27 -7.87
N SER A 221 -24.19 16.03 -7.48
CA SER A 221 -22.84 15.95 -8.04
C SER A 221 -21.80 16.54 -7.08
N VAL A 222 -20.52 16.34 -7.39
CA VAL A 222 -19.40 16.96 -6.66
C VAL A 222 -19.50 18.49 -6.76
N LYS A 223 -19.47 19.19 -5.60
CA LYS A 223 -19.44 20.66 -5.45
C LYS A 223 -18.04 21.13 -5.04
N GLY A 224 -17.60 20.72 -3.88
CA GLY A 224 -16.25 20.96 -3.39
C GLY A 224 -15.40 19.70 -3.51
N LEU A 225 -14.32 19.75 -4.29
CA LEU A 225 -13.47 18.60 -4.52
C LEU A 225 -12.63 18.30 -3.27
N ALA A 226 -12.58 17.04 -2.88
CA ALA A 226 -11.77 16.55 -1.77
C ALA A 226 -10.26 16.69 -2.03
N SER A 227 -9.50 16.96 -0.98
CA SER A 227 -8.05 16.96 -1.04
C SER A 227 -7.51 15.58 -1.48
N GLY A 228 -6.50 15.57 -2.37
CA GLY A 228 -5.95 14.34 -2.93
C GLY A 228 -6.67 13.83 -4.17
N PHE A 229 -7.74 14.50 -4.61
CA PHE A 229 -8.39 14.25 -5.89
C PHE A 229 -8.15 15.39 -6.89
N LYS A 230 -8.25 15.08 -8.15
CA LYS A 230 -8.35 16.03 -9.26
C LYS A 230 -9.51 15.63 -10.16
N VAL A 231 -10.03 16.60 -10.90
CA VAL A 231 -11.10 16.35 -11.86
C VAL A 231 -10.52 15.70 -13.11
N GLY A 232 -11.21 14.69 -13.63
CA GLY A 232 -10.91 13.99 -14.87
C GLY A 232 -11.78 14.47 -16.04
N ALA A 233 -13.02 14.90 -15.78
CA ALA A 233 -13.95 15.40 -16.79
C ALA A 233 -15.01 16.35 -16.20
N TYR A 234 -15.53 17.24 -17.05
CA TYR A 234 -16.64 18.14 -16.76
C TYR A 234 -17.74 18.02 -17.80
N ALA A 235 -18.99 18.19 -17.39
CA ALA A 235 -20.07 18.52 -18.31
C ALA A 235 -19.95 19.98 -18.81
N SER A 236 -20.65 20.33 -19.88
CA SER A 236 -20.55 21.67 -20.52
C SER A 236 -21.02 22.83 -19.61
N ASP A 237 -21.74 22.54 -18.55
CA ASP A 237 -22.15 23.50 -17.53
C ASP A 237 -21.22 23.57 -16.31
N GLY A 238 -20.09 22.86 -16.35
CA GLY A 238 -19.09 22.86 -15.29
C GLY A 238 -19.33 21.85 -14.17
N ILE A 239 -20.38 21.05 -14.24
CA ILE A 239 -20.59 19.92 -13.33
C ILE A 239 -19.47 18.90 -13.48
N VAL A 240 -18.92 18.45 -12.34
CA VAL A 240 -17.87 17.41 -12.32
C VAL A 240 -18.49 16.07 -12.68
N GLU A 241 -17.87 15.41 -13.65
CA GLU A 241 -18.33 14.13 -14.17
C GLU A 241 -17.31 13.00 -13.94
N SER A 242 -16.08 13.34 -13.56
CA SER A 242 -15.08 12.34 -13.15
C SER A 242 -14.08 12.93 -12.20
N ILE A 243 -13.70 12.14 -11.18
CA ILE A 243 -12.59 12.43 -10.26
C ILE A 243 -11.63 11.27 -10.19
N GLU A 244 -10.36 11.58 -9.93
CA GLU A 244 -9.27 10.62 -9.82
C GLU A 244 -8.22 11.08 -8.80
N THR A 245 -7.42 10.19 -8.23
CA THR A 245 -6.40 10.57 -7.24
C THR A 245 -5.24 11.32 -7.89
N THR A 246 -4.68 12.31 -7.16
CA THR A 246 -3.50 13.09 -7.60
C THR A 246 -2.20 12.31 -7.49
N ASP A 247 -2.14 11.29 -6.65
CA ASP A 247 -0.94 10.48 -6.40
C ASP A 247 -0.76 9.30 -7.37
N GLY A 248 -1.71 9.09 -8.29
CA GLY A 248 -1.66 8.06 -9.31
C GLY A 248 -1.99 6.65 -8.82
N ARG A 249 -2.60 6.49 -7.65
CA ARG A 249 -3.24 5.22 -7.27
C ARG A 249 -4.35 4.87 -8.24
N PRO A 250 -4.65 3.58 -8.46
CA PRO A 250 -5.68 3.14 -9.40
C PRO A 250 -7.09 3.35 -8.85
N VAL A 251 -7.44 4.61 -8.65
CA VAL A 251 -8.73 5.06 -8.12
C VAL A 251 -9.32 6.07 -9.10
N LEU A 252 -10.43 5.67 -9.72
CA LEU A 252 -11.21 6.47 -10.65
C LEU A 252 -12.66 6.48 -10.21
N ALA A 253 -13.33 7.61 -10.35
CA ALA A 253 -14.76 7.67 -10.18
C ALA A 253 -15.41 8.49 -11.29
N VAL A 254 -16.63 8.12 -11.67
CA VAL A 254 -17.40 8.72 -12.76
C VAL A 254 -18.85 8.94 -12.33
N GLN A 255 -19.41 10.04 -12.73
CA GLN A 255 -20.78 10.43 -12.34
C GLN A 255 -21.86 9.70 -13.14
N TRP A 256 -21.56 9.35 -14.39
CA TRP A 256 -22.48 8.60 -15.24
C TRP A 256 -22.47 7.09 -14.94
N HIS A 257 -23.24 6.32 -15.72
CA HIS A 257 -23.40 4.87 -15.58
C HIS A 257 -22.75 4.10 -16.74
N PRO A 258 -21.41 3.93 -16.76
CA PRO A 258 -20.71 3.21 -17.83
C PRO A 258 -21.14 1.75 -17.95
N GLU A 259 -21.55 1.10 -16.84
CA GLU A 259 -22.01 -0.30 -16.83
C GLU A 259 -23.26 -0.50 -17.67
N ALA A 260 -24.16 0.47 -17.69
CA ALA A 260 -25.37 0.43 -18.51
C ALA A 260 -25.06 0.58 -20.01
N MET A 261 -24.09 1.46 -20.33
CA MET A 261 -23.65 1.66 -21.72
C MET A 261 -22.90 0.43 -22.25
N VAL A 262 -22.04 -0.21 -21.43
CA VAL A 262 -21.38 -1.48 -21.79
C VAL A 262 -22.39 -2.58 -22.08
N ASN A 263 -23.50 -2.63 -21.37
CA ASN A 263 -24.58 -3.58 -21.64
C ASN A 263 -25.29 -3.24 -22.96
N GLY A 264 -25.32 -1.97 -23.35
CA GLY A 264 -25.78 -1.50 -24.66
C GLY A 264 -24.78 -1.71 -25.81
N GLY A 265 -23.57 -2.22 -25.53
CA GLY A 265 -22.55 -2.50 -26.55
C GLY A 265 -21.47 -1.42 -26.67
N ASP A 266 -21.41 -0.43 -25.77
CA ASP A 266 -20.38 0.62 -25.82
C ASP A 266 -19.01 0.06 -25.41
N THR A 267 -18.08 0.05 -26.37
CA THR A 267 -16.72 -0.47 -26.18
C THR A 267 -15.78 0.52 -25.51
N ILE A 268 -16.07 1.82 -25.59
CA ILE A 268 -15.26 2.86 -24.93
C ILE A 268 -15.45 2.78 -23.42
N MET A 269 -16.70 2.69 -22.99
CA MET A 269 -17.04 2.50 -21.58
C MET A 269 -16.52 1.18 -21.03
N GLY A 270 -16.39 0.15 -21.89
CA GLY A 270 -15.75 -1.12 -21.56
C GLY A 270 -14.31 -0.99 -21.10
N LYS A 271 -13.55 -0.01 -21.61
CA LYS A 271 -12.15 0.24 -21.23
C LYS A 271 -12.00 0.64 -19.76
N ILE A 272 -13.01 1.30 -19.17
CA ILE A 272 -13.01 1.67 -17.74
C ILE A 272 -12.98 0.42 -16.87
N PHE A 273 -13.80 -0.57 -17.20
CA PHE A 273 -13.82 -1.85 -16.49
C PHE A 273 -12.55 -2.67 -16.75
N GLN A 274 -12.06 -2.71 -18.01
CA GLN A 274 -10.79 -3.37 -18.34
C GLN A 274 -9.61 -2.79 -17.57
N TYR A 275 -9.57 -1.46 -17.39
CA TYR A 275 -8.56 -0.81 -16.56
C TYR A 275 -8.64 -1.30 -15.11
N LEU A 276 -9.83 -1.29 -14.48
CA LEU A 276 -10.01 -1.80 -13.12
C LEU A 276 -9.53 -3.25 -13.00
N ILE A 277 -9.95 -4.12 -13.93
CA ILE A 277 -9.57 -5.55 -13.92
C ILE A 277 -8.06 -5.73 -14.07
N THR A 278 -7.41 -4.94 -14.93
CA THR A 278 -5.96 -4.96 -15.11
C THR A 278 -5.24 -4.56 -13.82
N GLN A 279 -5.66 -3.47 -13.18
CA GLN A 279 -5.07 -3.03 -11.92
C GLN A 279 -5.31 -4.03 -10.78
N ALA A 280 -6.51 -4.60 -10.69
CA ALA A 280 -6.84 -5.67 -9.76
C ALA A 280 -5.98 -6.92 -9.99
N GLY A 281 -5.65 -7.23 -11.23
CA GLY A 281 -4.72 -8.31 -11.59
C GLY A 281 -3.31 -8.08 -11.04
N TYR A 282 -2.77 -6.87 -11.15
CA TYR A 282 -1.49 -6.52 -10.55
C TYR A 282 -1.53 -6.57 -9.03
N TYR A 283 -2.60 -6.03 -8.41
CA TYR A 283 -2.81 -6.09 -6.96
C TYR A 283 -2.86 -7.54 -6.46
N ARG A 284 -3.60 -8.42 -7.13
CA ARG A 284 -3.67 -9.86 -6.83
C ARG A 284 -2.30 -10.53 -6.92
N LYS A 285 -1.54 -10.28 -8.00
CA LYS A 285 -0.19 -10.83 -8.18
C LYS A 285 0.75 -10.38 -7.08
N ALA A 286 0.76 -9.08 -6.77
CA ALA A 286 1.59 -8.52 -5.70
C ALA A 286 1.23 -9.17 -4.35
N ARG A 287 -0.05 -9.25 -4.01
CA ARG A 287 -0.53 -9.92 -2.79
C ARG A 287 -0.08 -11.39 -2.72
N SER A 288 -0.20 -12.14 -3.81
CA SER A 288 0.27 -13.53 -3.89
C SER A 288 1.78 -13.67 -3.71
N ILE A 289 2.57 -12.71 -4.20
CA ILE A 289 4.03 -12.68 -3.98
C ILE A 289 4.30 -12.48 -2.48
N HIS A 290 3.70 -11.45 -1.86
CA HIS A 290 3.90 -11.13 -0.44
C HIS A 290 3.46 -12.27 0.51
N GLN A 291 2.47 -13.08 0.12
CA GLN A 291 2.10 -14.27 0.89
C GLN A 291 3.20 -15.34 0.93
N ARG A 292 4.02 -15.43 -0.12
CA ARG A 292 5.07 -16.46 -0.28
C ARG A 292 6.45 -16.04 0.18
N ILE A 293 6.78 -14.74 0.12
CA ILE A 293 8.08 -14.21 0.55
C ILE A 293 8.00 -13.69 1.99
N LEU A 294 9.13 -13.53 2.64
CA LEU A 294 9.25 -12.71 3.84
C LEU A 294 9.59 -11.28 3.42
N SER A 295 8.61 -10.38 3.47
CA SER A 295 8.83 -8.97 3.13
C SER A 295 9.44 -8.22 4.32
N VAL A 296 10.51 -7.46 4.07
CA VAL A 296 11.30 -6.81 5.11
C VAL A 296 11.55 -5.35 4.75
N ASP A 297 11.36 -4.46 5.72
CA ASP A 297 11.83 -3.08 5.71
C ASP A 297 12.96 -2.94 6.74
N THR A 298 14.11 -2.45 6.31
CA THR A 298 15.33 -2.53 7.10
C THR A 298 15.61 -1.32 7.96
N HIS A 299 14.77 -0.28 7.91
CA HIS A 299 14.98 0.90 8.74
C HIS A 299 13.73 1.75 8.92
N CYS A 300 13.39 2.07 10.16
CA CYS A 300 12.44 3.12 10.50
C CYS A 300 12.70 3.69 11.90
N ASP A 301 12.29 4.96 12.10
CA ASP A 301 12.48 5.72 13.32
C ASP A 301 11.28 5.76 14.25
N THR A 302 10.33 4.86 14.04
CA THR A 302 9.13 4.75 14.90
C THR A 302 9.44 4.69 16.41
N PRO A 303 10.56 4.11 16.89
CA PRO A 303 10.90 4.13 18.31
C PRO A 303 11.00 5.52 18.94
N LEU A 304 11.23 6.58 18.18
CA LEU A 304 11.21 7.96 18.67
C LEU A 304 9.84 8.37 19.25
N TRP A 305 8.77 7.75 18.75
CA TRP A 305 7.39 8.02 19.16
C TRP A 305 6.97 7.25 20.42
N PHE A 306 7.73 6.23 20.84
CA PHE A 306 7.41 5.40 22.03
C PHE A 306 7.45 6.15 23.35
N ARG A 307 8.02 7.34 23.36
CA ARG A 307 8.02 8.25 24.52
C ARG A 307 6.65 8.91 24.77
N ARG A 308 5.74 8.90 23.77
CA ARG A 308 4.38 9.42 23.94
C ARG A 308 3.57 8.47 24.82
N SER A 309 2.92 9.02 25.85
CA SER A 309 2.18 8.24 26.85
C SER A 309 1.09 7.33 26.26
N ASN A 310 0.49 7.73 25.14
CA ASN A 310 -0.63 7.03 24.51
C ASN A 310 -0.23 6.25 23.26
N PHE A 311 1.06 6.13 22.94
CA PHE A 311 1.48 5.39 21.75
C PHE A 311 1.31 3.89 21.95
N ASN A 312 0.67 3.22 21.00
CA ASN A 312 0.56 1.76 20.93
C ASN A 312 0.65 1.33 19.48
N MET A 313 1.74 0.67 19.10
CA MET A 313 1.96 0.22 17.73
C MET A 313 0.96 -0.84 17.24
N GLY A 314 0.19 -1.44 18.14
CA GLY A 314 -0.91 -2.35 17.78
C GLY A 314 -2.16 -1.64 17.30
N LYS A 315 -2.23 -0.30 17.40
CA LYS A 315 -3.35 0.52 16.95
C LYS A 315 -2.97 1.33 15.72
N ARG A 316 -3.94 1.54 14.82
CA ARG A 316 -3.76 2.44 13.67
C ARG A 316 -3.77 3.89 14.16
N ASP A 317 -2.77 4.65 13.76
CA ASP A 317 -2.61 6.07 14.03
C ASP A 317 -1.98 6.81 12.83
N THR A 318 -1.56 8.05 13.02
CA THR A 318 -0.92 8.89 11.99
C THR A 318 0.52 8.50 11.68
N ASN A 319 1.22 7.76 12.56
CA ASN A 319 2.59 7.30 12.33
C ASN A 319 2.65 6.44 11.06
N GLN A 320 3.78 6.51 10.36
CA GLN A 320 3.97 5.77 9.11
C GLN A 320 4.04 4.26 9.34
N ILE A 321 4.52 3.82 10.52
CA ILE A 321 4.57 2.41 10.93
C ILE A 321 3.67 2.14 12.13
N ASN A 322 2.80 1.15 11.99
CA ASN A 322 2.08 0.45 13.06
C ASN A 322 1.61 -0.91 12.51
N ILE A 323 1.26 -1.84 13.39
CA ILE A 323 0.90 -3.21 13.00
C ILE A 323 -0.28 -3.26 12.02
N PRO A 324 -1.38 -2.47 12.17
CA PRO A 324 -2.42 -2.40 11.16
C PRO A 324 -1.91 -2.02 9.77
N LYS A 325 -1.08 -0.97 9.64
CA LYS A 325 -0.50 -0.56 8.36
C LYS A 325 0.44 -1.63 7.76
N MET A 326 1.24 -2.30 8.60
CA MET A 326 2.06 -3.44 8.14
C MET A 326 1.20 -4.58 7.58
N LYS A 327 0.02 -4.85 8.18
CA LYS A 327 -0.93 -5.84 7.66
C LYS A 327 -1.54 -5.40 6.33
N GLU A 328 -1.93 -4.13 6.23
CA GLU A 328 -2.55 -3.55 5.03
C GLU A 328 -1.59 -3.55 3.83
N GLY A 329 -0.30 -3.25 4.04
CA GLY A 329 0.74 -3.24 3.00
C GLY A 329 1.49 -4.56 2.82
N TYR A 330 1.08 -5.63 3.52
CA TYR A 330 1.71 -6.96 3.47
C TYR A 330 3.20 -6.95 3.84
N LEU A 331 3.61 -6.04 4.74
CA LEU A 331 4.96 -6.01 5.31
C LEU A 331 5.02 -6.98 6.49
N ASP A 332 5.97 -7.94 6.47
CA ASP A 332 6.06 -9.00 7.48
C ASP A 332 7.05 -8.66 8.59
N ALA A 333 8.15 -8.00 8.25
CA ALA A 333 9.23 -7.69 9.17
C ALA A 333 9.71 -6.25 9.02
N ILE A 334 10.13 -5.65 10.13
CA ILE A 334 10.67 -4.29 10.15
C ILE A 334 11.80 -4.17 11.16
N PHE A 335 12.80 -3.33 10.84
CA PHE A 335 13.86 -2.98 11.76
C PHE A 335 13.57 -1.61 12.40
N PHE A 336 13.41 -1.62 13.71
CA PHE A 336 13.27 -0.42 14.52
C PHE A 336 14.63 0.13 14.91
N ALA A 337 14.94 1.35 14.47
CA ALA A 337 16.19 2.02 14.79
C ALA A 337 16.12 2.69 16.18
N ALA A 338 17.00 2.31 17.08
CA ALA A 338 17.27 3.05 18.30
C ALA A 338 18.18 4.24 17.94
N PHE A 339 17.57 5.30 17.36
CA PHE A 339 18.28 6.50 16.92
C PHE A 339 18.59 7.44 18.07
N ILE A 340 19.83 7.96 18.08
CA ILE A 340 20.23 9.07 18.94
C ILE A 340 20.98 10.16 18.19
N SER A 341 20.68 11.40 18.52
CA SER A 341 21.41 12.55 17.98
C SER A 341 22.85 12.60 18.53
N GLN A 342 23.78 13.05 17.70
CA GLN A 342 25.17 13.29 18.10
C GLN A 342 25.26 14.41 19.12
N GLY A 343 25.74 14.07 20.34
CA GLY A 343 26.08 15.01 21.41
C GLY A 343 27.57 15.31 21.49
N ASN A 344 28.03 15.82 22.65
CA ASN A 344 29.45 15.96 22.97
C ASN A 344 30.10 14.58 23.12
N ARG A 345 31.42 14.53 23.02
CA ARG A 345 32.20 13.28 23.09
C ARG A 345 33.02 13.16 24.39
N ASP A 346 32.59 13.86 25.46
CA ASP A 346 33.09 13.68 26.82
C ASP A 346 32.50 12.42 27.48
N VAL A 347 33.03 12.06 28.63
CA VAL A 347 32.62 10.83 29.36
C VAL A 347 31.14 10.87 29.74
N GLU A 348 30.68 12.00 30.30
CA GLU A 348 29.30 12.13 30.78
C GLU A 348 28.30 12.03 29.59
N SER A 349 28.61 12.69 28.47
CA SER A 349 27.78 12.63 27.25
C SER A 349 27.76 11.22 26.64
N SER A 350 28.89 10.50 26.69
CA SER A 350 28.99 9.09 26.25
C SER A 350 28.13 8.16 27.10
N GLU A 351 28.15 8.29 28.42
CA GLU A 351 27.28 7.51 29.32
C GLU A 351 25.79 7.78 29.12
N LYS A 352 25.43 9.05 28.88
CA LYS A 352 24.06 9.45 28.51
C LYS A 352 23.63 8.83 27.19
N ALA A 353 24.53 8.75 26.21
CA ALA A 353 24.26 8.14 24.91
C ALA A 353 23.95 6.63 25.03
N VAL A 354 24.79 5.89 25.77
CA VAL A 354 24.56 4.47 26.07
C VAL A 354 23.22 4.25 26.80
N SER A 355 22.93 5.08 27.79
CA SER A 355 21.66 5.04 28.53
C SER A 355 20.45 5.34 27.60
N ALA A 356 20.58 6.32 26.70
CA ALA A 356 19.53 6.68 25.76
C ALA A 356 19.21 5.54 24.78
N VAL A 357 20.22 4.89 24.21
CA VAL A 357 20.04 3.70 23.35
C VAL A 357 19.37 2.57 24.12
N THR A 358 19.85 2.29 25.34
CA THR A 358 19.25 1.27 26.22
C THR A 358 17.77 1.53 26.47
N ASN A 359 17.39 2.78 26.74
CA ASN A 359 16.01 3.17 26.97
C ASN A 359 15.14 3.03 25.72
N LEU A 360 15.66 3.32 24.52
CA LEU A 360 14.95 3.11 23.26
C LEU A 360 14.71 1.62 23.00
N ILE A 361 15.73 0.78 23.19
CA ILE A 361 15.58 -0.68 23.05
C ILE A 361 14.55 -1.22 24.04
N ASN A 362 14.58 -0.78 25.30
CA ASN A 362 13.56 -1.15 26.29
C ASN A 362 12.15 -0.67 25.88
N GLY A 363 12.06 0.50 25.23
CA GLY A 363 10.82 1.01 24.63
C GLY A 363 10.28 0.09 23.54
N ILE A 364 11.16 -0.47 22.67
CA ILE A 364 10.79 -1.45 21.64
C ILE A 364 10.21 -2.70 22.30
N TYR A 365 10.92 -3.28 23.29
CA TYR A 365 10.43 -4.45 24.04
C TYR A 365 9.08 -4.18 24.72
N LYS A 366 8.90 -2.99 25.32
CA LYS A 366 7.62 -2.61 25.93
C LYS A 366 6.49 -2.63 24.92
N GLN A 367 6.69 -2.05 23.72
CA GLN A 367 5.68 -2.04 22.66
C GLN A 367 5.37 -3.44 22.13
N VAL A 368 6.37 -4.29 21.94
CA VAL A 368 6.17 -5.68 21.55
C VAL A 368 5.40 -6.45 22.62
N ASN A 369 5.79 -6.32 23.89
CA ASN A 369 5.13 -7.02 25.00
C ASN A 369 3.66 -6.60 25.19
N MET A 370 3.29 -5.37 24.82
CA MET A 370 1.90 -4.92 24.80
C MET A 370 1.08 -5.53 23.65
N ASN A 371 1.73 -6.15 22.65
CA ASN A 371 1.13 -6.57 21.39
C ASN A 371 1.56 -7.99 20.96
N THR A 372 1.82 -8.90 21.89
CA THR A 372 2.36 -10.25 21.66
C THR A 372 1.48 -11.13 20.77
N GLU A 373 0.17 -10.84 20.70
CA GLU A 373 -0.78 -11.55 19.83
C GLU A 373 -0.56 -11.24 18.34
N VAL A 374 0.11 -10.12 18.01
CA VAL A 374 0.22 -9.63 16.62
C VAL A 374 1.66 -9.36 16.17
N CYS A 375 2.64 -9.38 17.08
CA CYS A 375 4.06 -9.21 16.75
C CYS A 375 4.99 -9.87 17.76
N GLY A 376 6.25 -10.03 17.38
CA GLY A 376 7.32 -10.56 18.24
C GLY A 376 8.69 -10.02 17.86
N ILE A 377 9.65 -10.04 18.81
CA ILE A 377 11.06 -9.74 18.52
C ILE A 377 11.67 -10.87 17.70
N SER A 378 12.45 -10.49 16.69
CA SER A 378 13.22 -11.39 15.87
C SER A 378 14.70 -10.99 15.84
N ARG A 379 15.59 -11.97 15.82
CA ARG A 379 17.04 -11.79 15.71
C ARG A 379 17.63 -12.43 14.46
N THR A 380 16.84 -13.27 13.81
CA THR A 380 17.22 -14.03 12.61
C THR A 380 16.08 -14.09 11.60
N ALA A 381 16.42 -14.29 10.33
CA ALA A 381 15.41 -14.50 9.27
C ALA A 381 14.50 -15.71 9.57
N LYS A 382 15.06 -16.76 10.19
CA LYS A 382 14.27 -17.95 10.58
C LYS A 382 13.22 -17.63 11.64
N GLU A 383 13.56 -16.84 12.65
CA GLU A 383 12.59 -16.40 13.67
C GLU A 383 11.50 -15.51 13.05
N ALA A 384 11.87 -14.62 12.12
CA ALA A 384 10.91 -13.77 11.42
C ALA A 384 9.95 -14.61 10.57
N GLN A 385 10.46 -15.65 9.91
CA GLN A 385 9.65 -16.58 9.13
C GLN A 385 8.63 -17.33 10.02
N LEU A 386 9.06 -17.81 11.18
CA LEU A 386 8.17 -18.47 12.15
C LEU A 386 7.08 -17.51 12.66
N LEU A 387 7.43 -16.25 12.96
CA LEU A 387 6.45 -15.24 13.35
C LEU A 387 5.43 -14.99 12.23
N LYS A 388 5.87 -14.92 10.97
CA LYS A 388 4.97 -14.80 9.82
C LYS A 388 4.01 -16.00 9.72
N GLU A 389 4.50 -17.21 9.87
CA GLU A 389 3.68 -18.44 9.86
C GLU A 389 2.62 -18.43 10.96
N ASP A 390 2.94 -17.84 12.14
CA ASP A 390 2.00 -17.59 13.24
C ASP A 390 1.07 -16.38 12.99
N GLY A 391 1.15 -15.72 11.82
CA GLY A 391 0.35 -14.53 11.49
C GLY A 391 0.78 -13.25 12.20
N LYS A 392 1.98 -13.24 12.80
CA LYS A 392 2.58 -12.12 13.54
C LYS A 392 3.59 -11.36 12.69
N LYS A 393 3.83 -10.10 13.07
CA LYS A 393 4.87 -9.26 12.47
C LYS A 393 6.18 -9.38 13.24
N ALA A 394 7.29 -9.48 12.53
CA ALA A 394 8.61 -9.60 13.11
C ALA A 394 9.25 -8.23 13.31
N ILE A 395 9.74 -7.97 14.52
CA ILE A 395 10.41 -6.73 14.88
C ILE A 395 11.89 -7.02 15.16
N PHE A 396 12.75 -6.45 14.33
CA PHE A 396 14.19 -6.43 14.54
C PHE A 396 14.62 -5.15 15.22
N ILE A 397 15.77 -5.16 15.88
CA ILE A 397 16.33 -4.01 16.58
C ILE A 397 17.64 -3.61 15.93
N GLY A 398 17.74 -2.34 15.52
CA GLY A 398 18.95 -1.69 15.06
C GLY A 398 19.34 -0.54 15.97
N ILE A 399 20.58 -0.08 15.87
CA ILE A 399 21.03 1.19 16.45
C ILE A 399 21.39 2.12 15.31
N GLU A 400 20.87 3.34 15.37
CA GLU A 400 21.31 4.39 14.44
C GLU A 400 22.14 5.44 15.17
N ASN A 401 23.37 5.64 14.66
CA ASN A 401 24.48 6.41 15.19
C ASN A 401 25.30 5.64 16.26
N GLY A 402 26.46 5.13 15.82
CA GLY A 402 27.43 4.45 16.68
C GLY A 402 28.00 5.28 17.83
N TYR A 403 27.71 6.60 17.86
CA TYR A 403 27.90 7.43 19.05
C TYR A 403 27.27 6.78 20.30
N GLY A 404 26.22 6.00 20.10
CA GLY A 404 25.51 5.28 21.16
C GLY A 404 26.31 4.24 21.93
N ILE A 405 27.46 3.79 21.41
CA ILE A 405 28.34 2.87 22.16
C ILE A 405 29.30 3.60 23.10
N GLY A 406 29.33 4.95 23.08
CA GLY A 406 30.37 5.71 23.75
C GLY A 406 31.77 5.35 23.23
N LYS A 407 32.76 5.30 24.11
CA LYS A 407 34.14 4.88 23.79
C LYS A 407 34.50 3.50 24.33
N ASP A 408 33.52 2.64 24.58
CA ASP A 408 33.74 1.32 25.16
C ASP A 408 33.13 0.22 24.27
N LEU A 409 33.99 -0.63 23.70
CA LEU A 409 33.60 -1.79 22.89
C LEU A 409 32.72 -2.79 23.63
N LYS A 410 32.75 -2.83 24.98
CA LYS A 410 31.88 -3.69 25.79
C LYS A 410 30.41 -3.39 25.55
N ASN A 411 30.06 -2.15 25.21
CA ASN A 411 28.69 -1.75 24.92
C ASN A 411 28.14 -2.42 23.66
N LEU A 412 28.97 -2.83 22.71
CA LEU A 412 28.55 -3.67 21.57
C LEU A 412 28.06 -5.05 22.06
N SER A 413 28.76 -5.67 23.01
CA SER A 413 28.34 -6.94 23.61
C SER A 413 27.06 -6.78 24.41
N LEU A 414 26.91 -5.69 25.15
CA LEU A 414 25.68 -5.34 25.88
C LEU A 414 24.50 -5.26 24.87
N PHE A 415 24.61 -4.45 23.84
CA PHE A 415 23.55 -4.25 22.86
C PHE A 415 23.24 -5.53 22.05
N LYS A 416 24.26 -6.34 21.73
CA LYS A 416 24.04 -7.66 21.14
C LYS A 416 23.21 -8.57 22.05
N SER A 417 23.48 -8.57 23.36
CA SER A 417 22.70 -9.34 24.33
C SER A 417 21.23 -8.84 24.40
N MET A 418 21.01 -7.54 24.18
CA MET A 418 19.69 -6.92 24.07
C MET A 418 19.00 -7.14 22.72
N GLY A 419 19.59 -7.94 21.81
CA GLY A 419 18.97 -8.32 20.55
C GLY A 419 19.26 -7.42 19.36
N VAL A 420 20.22 -6.48 19.48
CA VAL A 420 20.62 -5.62 18.36
C VAL A 420 21.22 -6.46 17.23
N THR A 421 20.77 -6.20 16.00
CA THR A 421 21.15 -6.93 14.80
C THR A 421 22.05 -6.13 13.85
N TYR A 422 21.88 -4.80 13.81
CA TYR A 422 22.79 -3.90 13.08
C TYR A 422 23.09 -2.62 13.87
N MET A 423 24.16 -1.92 13.46
CA MET A 423 24.47 -0.57 13.92
C MET A 423 24.99 0.29 12.77
N THR A 424 24.36 1.47 12.59
CA THR A 424 24.84 2.53 11.69
C THR A 424 26.01 3.25 12.35
N LEU A 425 27.15 3.36 11.68
CA LEU A 425 28.41 3.82 12.31
C LEU A 425 28.39 5.30 12.75
N CYS A 426 27.73 6.15 11.98
CA CYS A 426 27.55 7.57 12.33
C CYS A 426 26.19 8.07 11.79
N HIS A 427 25.84 9.33 12.11
CA HIS A 427 24.69 9.99 11.51
C HIS A 427 25.15 11.28 10.79
N THR A 428 24.60 12.44 11.07
CA THR A 428 24.85 13.69 10.35
C THR A 428 26.14 14.43 10.77
N LYS A 429 26.88 13.92 11.78
CA LYS A 429 28.14 14.47 12.28
C LYS A 429 29.19 13.37 12.40
N ASN A 430 30.48 13.74 12.35
CA ASN A 430 31.56 12.84 12.71
C ASN A 430 31.44 12.43 14.18
N ASN A 431 31.85 11.21 14.49
CA ASN A 431 31.93 10.71 15.85
C ASN A 431 33.29 10.03 16.10
N ASP A 432 33.47 9.34 17.22
CA ASP A 432 34.74 8.67 17.52
C ASP A 432 35.03 7.45 16.60
N ILE A 433 34.04 7.00 15.82
CA ILE A 433 34.17 5.86 14.91
C ILE A 433 34.61 6.29 13.51
N CYS A 434 33.93 7.32 12.93
CA CYS A 434 34.17 7.64 11.53
C CYS A 434 33.63 9.02 11.10
N ASP A 435 33.95 9.41 9.89
CA ASP A 435 33.44 10.60 9.24
C ASP A 435 32.06 10.36 8.58
N THR A 436 31.18 11.34 8.76
CA THR A 436 29.86 11.38 8.12
C THR A 436 29.92 11.75 6.63
N SER A 437 28.90 11.35 5.86
CA SER A 437 28.70 11.77 4.46
C SER A 437 28.38 13.25 4.30
N ASN A 438 27.94 13.93 5.36
CA ASN A 438 27.57 15.35 5.31
C ASN A 438 28.76 16.22 4.87
N ARG A 439 28.72 16.72 3.64
CA ARG A 439 29.79 17.56 3.05
C ARG A 439 29.97 18.91 3.73
N LYS A 440 29.02 19.36 4.56
CA LYS A 440 29.12 20.60 5.33
C LYS A 440 29.98 20.42 6.60
N ILE A 441 30.32 19.19 6.95
CA ILE A 441 31.14 18.84 8.12
C ILE A 441 32.57 18.52 7.61
N GLU A 442 33.55 19.19 8.16
CA GLU A 442 34.96 18.93 7.87
C GLU A 442 35.32 17.50 8.32
N LYS A 443 36.10 16.79 7.52
CA LYS A 443 36.54 15.44 7.83
C LYS A 443 37.53 15.46 8.99
N GLU A 444 37.33 14.57 9.93
CA GLU A 444 38.18 14.46 11.13
C GLU A 444 39.21 13.34 11.00
N TRP A 445 38.79 12.22 10.40
CA TRP A 445 39.60 11.00 10.36
C TRP A 445 40.08 10.66 8.95
N GLY A 446 39.49 11.24 7.91
CA GLY A 446 39.71 10.84 6.52
C GLY A 446 39.04 9.49 6.19
N GLY A 447 38.16 8.98 7.05
CA GLY A 447 37.48 7.71 6.95
C GLY A 447 37.15 7.10 8.31
N LEU A 448 37.60 5.86 8.57
CA LEU A 448 37.54 5.23 9.91
C LEU A 448 38.65 5.77 10.81
N SER A 449 38.32 6.07 12.08
CA SER A 449 39.33 6.26 13.11
C SER A 449 40.00 4.94 13.51
N SER A 450 41.07 5.01 14.32
CA SER A 450 41.66 3.81 14.92
C SER A 450 40.69 3.04 15.83
N PHE A 451 39.83 3.77 16.56
CA PHE A 451 38.74 3.19 17.33
C PHE A 451 37.68 2.58 16.42
N GLY A 452 37.30 3.27 15.33
CA GLY A 452 36.37 2.78 14.33
C GLY A 452 36.78 1.44 13.71
N SER A 453 38.06 1.28 13.43
CA SER A 453 38.61 -0.01 12.96
C SER A 453 38.45 -1.14 13.99
N GLN A 454 38.55 -0.84 15.30
CA GLN A 454 38.28 -1.82 16.35
C GLN A 454 36.78 -2.12 16.46
N VAL A 455 35.91 -1.10 16.34
CA VAL A 455 34.45 -1.26 16.31
C VAL A 455 34.02 -2.19 15.17
N VAL A 456 34.51 -1.99 13.95
CA VAL A 456 34.21 -2.84 12.79
C VAL A 456 34.60 -4.31 13.06
N LYS A 457 35.78 -4.55 13.60
CA LYS A 457 36.25 -5.91 13.94
C LYS A 457 35.40 -6.54 15.05
N GLU A 458 35.03 -5.79 16.06
CA GLU A 458 34.22 -6.28 17.17
C GLU A 458 32.77 -6.57 16.73
N MET A 459 32.18 -5.71 15.89
CA MET A 459 30.87 -5.99 15.29
C MET A 459 30.88 -7.28 14.47
N ASN A 460 31.93 -7.52 13.66
CA ASN A 460 32.10 -8.78 12.96
C ASN A 460 32.17 -9.97 13.91
N ARG A 461 32.94 -9.86 15.02
CA ARG A 461 33.07 -10.94 16.02
C ARG A 461 31.75 -11.27 16.69
N LEU A 462 30.93 -10.25 16.98
CA LEU A 462 29.64 -10.38 17.65
C LEU A 462 28.48 -10.76 16.70
N GLY A 463 28.70 -10.70 15.39
CA GLY A 463 27.64 -10.88 14.39
C GLY A 463 26.61 -9.75 14.42
N ILE A 464 27.08 -8.51 14.60
CA ILE A 464 26.28 -7.28 14.42
C ILE A 464 26.58 -6.78 13.00
N LEU A 465 25.54 -6.61 12.16
CA LEU A 465 25.70 -6.08 10.82
C LEU A 465 26.18 -4.62 10.86
N ILE A 466 27.15 -4.30 10.02
CA ILE A 466 27.67 -2.95 9.87
C ILE A 466 26.84 -2.21 8.85
N ASP A 467 26.17 -1.15 9.27
CA ASP A 467 25.43 -0.25 8.39
C ASP A 467 26.26 0.98 8.06
N ILE A 468 26.48 1.19 6.76
CA ILE A 468 27.26 2.34 6.22
C ILE A 468 26.35 3.48 5.76
N SER A 469 25.07 3.43 6.00
CA SER A 469 24.21 4.60 5.81
C SER A 469 24.80 5.78 6.61
N HIS A 470 24.74 7.00 6.08
CA HIS A 470 25.39 8.20 6.62
C HIS A 470 26.93 8.25 6.59
N ALA A 471 27.62 7.17 6.26
CA ALA A 471 29.09 7.16 6.21
C ALA A 471 29.66 7.95 5.02
N SER A 472 30.80 8.62 5.20
CA SER A 472 31.50 9.26 4.10
C SER A 472 32.02 8.24 3.09
N ASP A 473 32.34 8.71 1.86
CA ASP A 473 32.93 7.81 0.84
C ASP A 473 34.23 7.16 1.35
N SER A 474 35.09 7.90 2.06
CA SER A 474 36.31 7.34 2.66
C SER A 474 35.98 6.29 3.72
N THR A 475 35.02 6.58 4.62
CA THR A 475 34.54 5.63 5.62
C THR A 475 33.97 4.36 4.95
N PHE A 476 33.21 4.51 3.87
CA PHE A 476 32.71 3.37 3.09
C PHE A 476 33.85 2.45 2.67
N TRP A 477 34.87 3.00 2.00
CA TRP A 477 35.99 2.18 1.50
C TRP A 477 36.79 1.54 2.62
N ASP A 478 37.05 2.26 3.71
CA ASP A 478 37.74 1.69 4.87
C ASP A 478 36.96 0.53 5.50
N VAL A 479 35.62 0.66 5.60
CA VAL A 479 34.75 -0.42 6.10
C VAL A 479 34.78 -1.63 5.17
N ILE A 480 34.65 -1.43 3.84
CA ILE A 480 34.71 -2.54 2.86
C ILE A 480 36.03 -3.29 2.96
N HIS A 481 37.15 -2.59 3.18
CA HIS A 481 38.47 -3.24 3.33
C HIS A 481 38.64 -3.92 4.69
N THR A 482 38.13 -3.32 5.76
CA THR A 482 38.35 -3.79 7.15
C THR A 482 37.40 -4.91 7.53
N SER A 483 36.15 -4.85 7.09
CA SER A 483 35.12 -5.86 7.43
C SER A 483 35.44 -7.20 6.78
N LYS A 484 35.28 -8.29 7.55
CA LYS A 484 35.33 -9.67 7.04
C LYS A 484 33.96 -10.27 6.76
N GLN A 485 32.92 -9.54 7.10
CA GLN A 485 31.51 -9.93 6.92
C GLN A 485 30.84 -9.00 5.90
N PRO A 486 29.71 -9.40 5.31
CA PRO A 486 28.87 -8.51 4.51
C PRO A 486 28.53 -7.21 5.26
N VAL A 487 28.40 -6.13 4.50
CA VAL A 487 28.07 -4.79 4.97
C VAL A 487 26.75 -4.36 4.36
N VAL A 488 25.96 -3.57 5.04
CA VAL A 488 24.65 -3.10 4.55
C VAL A 488 24.59 -1.57 4.48
N ALA A 489 23.74 -1.06 3.60
CA ALA A 489 23.28 0.31 3.60
C ALA A 489 21.77 0.28 3.82
N THR A 490 21.34 0.46 5.07
CA THR A 490 19.93 0.20 5.49
C THR A 490 18.93 1.20 4.91
N HIS A 491 19.38 2.43 4.53
CA HIS A 491 18.53 3.48 3.97
C HIS A 491 19.37 4.47 3.15
N SER A 492 19.59 4.17 1.88
CA SER A 492 20.34 5.00 0.91
C SER A 492 19.64 4.96 -0.45
N ALA A 493 20.21 5.67 -1.46
CA ALA A 493 19.74 5.55 -2.83
C ALA A 493 20.93 5.61 -3.80
N THR A 494 20.70 5.80 -5.12
CA THR A 494 21.75 5.75 -6.14
C THR A 494 22.20 7.17 -6.54
N ARG A 495 23.50 7.43 -6.47
CA ARG A 495 24.08 8.77 -6.73
C ARG A 495 24.03 9.16 -8.20
N THR A 496 24.08 8.18 -9.09
CA THR A 496 23.99 8.41 -10.54
C THR A 496 22.66 9.05 -10.94
N LEU A 497 21.56 8.69 -10.30
CA LEU A 497 20.24 9.27 -10.58
C LEU A 497 20.00 10.56 -9.79
N CYS A 498 20.51 10.66 -8.57
CA CYS A 498 20.42 11.88 -7.75
C CYS A 498 21.73 12.10 -7.00
N ASN A 499 22.48 13.17 -7.36
CA ASN A 499 23.77 13.49 -6.75
C ASN A 499 23.58 14.07 -5.34
N HIS A 500 23.32 13.20 -4.39
CA HIS A 500 23.15 13.52 -2.97
C HIS A 500 24.21 12.81 -2.12
N ASP A 501 24.63 13.42 -1.01
CA ASP A 501 25.70 12.94 -0.13
C ASP A 501 25.40 11.57 0.51
N ARG A 502 24.11 11.27 0.67
CA ARG A 502 23.62 10.02 1.25
C ARG A 502 23.53 8.85 0.27
N ASN A 503 23.68 9.15 -1.04
CA ASN A 503 23.52 8.16 -2.10
C ASN A 503 24.86 7.50 -2.44
N LEU A 504 24.84 6.21 -2.78
CA LEU A 504 25.99 5.43 -3.18
C LEU A 504 26.26 5.59 -4.69
N SER A 505 27.54 5.75 -5.05
CA SER A 505 27.98 5.70 -6.45
C SER A 505 27.92 4.28 -7.01
N ASP A 506 27.93 4.13 -8.33
CA ASP A 506 27.91 2.82 -8.99
C ASP A 506 29.11 1.94 -8.59
N LEU A 507 30.29 2.56 -8.35
CA LEU A 507 31.45 1.84 -7.83
C LEU A 507 31.23 1.31 -6.41
N GLN A 508 30.59 2.11 -5.56
CA GLN A 508 30.25 1.68 -4.20
C GLN A 508 29.18 0.59 -4.20
N LEU A 509 28.15 0.70 -5.05
CA LEU A 509 27.12 -0.34 -5.21
C LEU A 509 27.75 -1.68 -5.62
N LYS A 510 28.66 -1.65 -6.58
CA LYS A 510 29.38 -2.85 -7.01
C LYS A 510 30.26 -3.44 -5.91
N ALA A 511 31.04 -2.60 -5.22
CA ALA A 511 31.91 -3.05 -4.13
C ALA A 511 31.11 -3.63 -2.94
N LEU A 512 29.93 -3.05 -2.65
CA LEU A 512 29.01 -3.56 -1.65
C LEU A 512 28.49 -4.96 -2.04
N ALA A 513 28.09 -5.14 -3.29
CA ALA A 513 27.63 -6.42 -3.82
C ALA A 513 28.75 -7.48 -3.84
N ASP A 514 29.95 -7.11 -4.32
CA ASP A 514 31.13 -7.99 -4.33
C ASP A 514 31.50 -8.48 -2.90
N LYS A 515 31.15 -7.67 -1.87
CA LYS A 515 31.30 -8.00 -0.45
C LYS A 515 30.17 -8.90 0.09
N GLY A 516 29.18 -9.25 -0.73
CA GLY A 516 27.96 -9.97 -0.32
C GLY A 516 26.97 -9.10 0.46
N GLY A 517 27.13 -7.77 0.40
CA GLY A 517 26.28 -6.80 1.06
C GLY A 517 25.02 -6.46 0.29
N VAL A 518 24.17 -5.63 0.89
CA VAL A 518 22.89 -5.20 0.32
C VAL A 518 22.69 -3.69 0.52
N ILE A 519 22.32 -3.00 -0.57
CA ILE A 519 21.73 -1.66 -0.46
C ILE A 519 20.21 -1.78 -0.30
N GLN A 520 19.65 -1.03 0.65
CA GLN A 520 18.21 -0.85 0.76
C GLN A 520 17.85 0.56 0.31
N VAL A 521 17.02 0.62 -0.75
CA VAL A 521 16.68 1.89 -1.40
C VAL A 521 15.61 2.62 -0.58
N CYS A 522 15.91 3.89 -0.28
CA CYS A 522 15.11 4.72 0.63
C CYS A 522 14.27 5.75 -0.15
N PRO A 523 12.95 5.88 0.13
CA PRO A 523 12.08 6.87 -0.49
C PRO A 523 12.19 8.26 0.18
N PHE A 524 13.38 8.68 0.61
CA PHE A 524 13.60 10.03 1.12
C PHE A 524 13.65 11.01 -0.03
N ALA A 525 12.76 12.01 -0.03
CA ALA A 525 12.51 12.87 -1.19
C ALA A 525 13.80 13.50 -1.78
N SER A 526 14.73 14.00 -0.93
CA SER A 526 15.99 14.59 -1.39
C SER A 526 17.01 13.57 -1.91
N TYR A 527 16.87 12.27 -1.57
CA TYR A 527 17.73 11.22 -2.13
C TYR A 527 17.25 10.79 -3.52
N ILE A 528 15.96 11.01 -3.80
CA ILE A 528 15.30 10.63 -5.05
C ILE A 528 15.40 11.77 -6.08
N ASN A 529 15.23 13.02 -5.65
CA ASN A 529 15.33 14.18 -6.53
C ASN A 529 16.01 15.34 -5.81
N VAL A 530 16.95 16.04 -6.49
CA VAL A 530 17.63 17.22 -5.94
C VAL A 530 16.64 18.34 -5.54
N SER A 531 15.51 18.42 -6.22
CA SER A 531 14.36 19.25 -5.84
C SER A 531 13.35 18.35 -5.12
N LYS A 532 13.45 18.24 -3.79
CA LYS A 532 12.66 17.32 -2.98
C LYS A 532 11.15 17.33 -3.29
N ASP A 533 10.59 18.52 -3.59
CA ASP A 533 9.16 18.68 -3.90
C ASP A 533 8.76 18.09 -5.27
N LYS A 534 9.75 17.70 -6.08
CA LYS A 534 9.57 17.04 -7.39
C LYS A 534 9.87 15.54 -7.35
N ALA A 535 10.18 15.00 -6.16
CA ALA A 535 10.40 13.57 -6.02
C ALA A 535 9.10 12.81 -6.30
N THR A 536 9.18 11.82 -7.18
CA THR A 536 8.03 10.99 -7.59
C THR A 536 8.26 9.51 -7.26
N PHE A 537 7.17 8.78 -7.12
CA PHE A 537 7.21 7.33 -6.92
C PHE A 537 7.91 6.61 -8.09
N ASN A 538 7.69 7.05 -9.33
CA ASN A 538 8.37 6.46 -10.49
C ASN A 538 9.89 6.64 -10.43
N GLN A 539 10.37 7.82 -10.04
CA GLN A 539 11.80 8.03 -9.81
C GLN A 539 12.35 7.14 -8.70
N TYR A 540 11.59 6.90 -7.62
CA TYR A 540 11.99 5.96 -6.59
C TYR A 540 12.14 4.53 -7.15
N ILE A 541 11.22 4.08 -7.99
CA ILE A 541 11.35 2.78 -8.68
C ILE A 541 12.56 2.78 -9.63
N ASP A 542 12.85 3.90 -10.33
CA ASP A 542 14.06 4.02 -11.17
C ASP A 542 15.35 3.81 -10.36
N HIS A 543 15.40 4.31 -9.10
CA HIS A 543 16.53 4.07 -8.20
C HIS A 543 16.68 2.57 -7.83
N ILE A 544 15.58 1.87 -7.61
CA ILE A 544 15.59 0.42 -7.34
C ILE A 544 16.12 -0.33 -8.57
N GLU A 545 15.60 -0.05 -9.76
CA GLU A 545 16.03 -0.69 -11.00
C GLU A 545 17.50 -0.39 -11.33
N HIS A 546 17.95 0.87 -11.11
CA HIS A 546 19.36 1.21 -11.31
C HIS A 546 20.26 0.43 -10.34
N ALA A 547 19.88 0.34 -9.05
CA ALA A 547 20.61 -0.44 -8.08
C ALA A 547 20.70 -1.92 -8.49
N ILE A 548 19.58 -2.51 -8.93
CA ILE A 548 19.54 -3.89 -9.45
C ILE A 548 20.46 -4.07 -10.67
N LYS A 549 20.45 -3.11 -11.59
CA LYS A 549 21.31 -3.14 -12.78
C LYS A 549 22.80 -3.16 -12.43
N ILE A 550 23.22 -2.41 -11.40
CA ILE A 550 24.63 -2.26 -11.02
C ILE A 550 25.09 -3.34 -10.05
N ALA A 551 24.31 -3.63 -9.02
CA ALA A 551 24.68 -4.54 -7.93
C ALA A 551 24.18 -5.96 -8.12
N GLY A 552 23.15 -6.17 -8.95
CA GLY A 552 22.43 -7.45 -9.05
C GLY A 552 21.26 -7.52 -8.06
N ILE A 553 20.23 -8.30 -8.43
CA ILE A 553 18.95 -8.36 -7.68
C ILE A 553 19.12 -8.88 -6.23
N ASP A 554 20.08 -9.76 -6.00
CA ASP A 554 20.35 -10.34 -4.67
C ASP A 554 20.96 -9.34 -3.68
N HIS A 555 21.34 -8.15 -4.16
CA HIS A 555 22.03 -7.12 -3.41
C HIS A 555 21.21 -5.83 -3.25
N VAL A 556 19.91 -5.88 -3.54
CA VAL A 556 19.00 -4.72 -3.46
C VAL A 556 17.76 -5.05 -2.64
N GLY A 557 17.44 -4.19 -1.70
CA GLY A 557 16.26 -4.29 -0.85
C GLY A 557 15.61 -2.93 -0.62
N ILE A 558 14.74 -2.85 0.38
CA ILE A 558 13.97 -1.67 0.75
C ILE A 558 14.28 -1.30 2.20
N GLY A 559 14.56 -0.02 2.43
CA GLY A 559 14.71 0.56 3.75
C GLY A 559 14.04 1.93 3.78
N SER A 560 12.90 2.01 4.45
CA SER A 560 11.98 3.13 4.25
C SER A 560 12.42 4.44 4.87
N ASP A 561 13.09 4.40 6.03
CA ASP A 561 13.35 5.56 6.88
C ASP A 561 12.03 6.26 7.31
N PHE A 562 10.95 5.49 7.43
CA PHE A 562 9.65 5.98 7.88
C PHE A 562 9.72 6.46 9.33
N ASP A 563 8.91 7.47 9.62
CA ASP A 563 8.91 8.22 10.88
C ASP A 563 10.23 8.99 11.16
N GLY A 564 11.27 8.86 10.29
CA GLY A 564 12.53 9.63 10.28
C GLY A 564 12.54 10.81 9.30
N GLY A 565 11.45 11.02 8.58
CA GLY A 565 11.29 12.14 7.64
C GLY A 565 11.23 11.71 6.18
N ALA A 566 11.33 10.43 5.89
CA ALA A 566 11.11 9.88 4.56
C ALA A 566 9.63 9.71 4.22
N GLY A 567 9.38 9.47 2.94
CA GLY A 567 8.06 9.28 2.36
C GLY A 567 7.80 10.25 1.23
N ILE A 568 7.21 9.73 0.16
CA ILE A 568 6.72 10.47 -1.00
C ILE A 568 5.35 9.93 -1.38
N ALA A 569 4.63 10.61 -2.28
CA ALA A 569 3.34 10.12 -2.76
C ALA A 569 3.43 8.64 -3.20
N ARG A 570 2.45 7.82 -2.86
CA ARG A 570 2.36 6.36 -3.08
C ARG A 570 3.31 5.48 -2.25
N ILE A 571 4.21 6.03 -1.48
CA ILE A 571 5.06 5.31 -0.53
C ILE A 571 5.34 6.20 0.69
N ASN A 572 4.37 6.27 1.59
CA ASN A 572 4.36 7.14 2.75
C ASN A 572 3.97 6.43 4.06
N GLY A 573 4.05 5.12 4.08
CA GLY A 573 3.79 4.30 5.26
C GLY A 573 3.80 2.81 4.93
N ALA A 574 3.80 1.98 5.96
CA ALA A 574 3.87 0.53 5.80
C ALA A 574 2.73 -0.05 4.95
N ASN A 575 1.56 0.59 4.95
CA ASN A 575 0.42 0.20 4.11
C ASN A 575 0.67 0.39 2.61
N ASP A 576 1.66 1.19 2.23
CA ASP A 576 1.99 1.47 0.84
C ASP A 576 3.06 0.53 0.25
N MET A 577 3.65 -0.36 1.06
CA MET A 577 4.75 -1.22 0.62
C MET A 577 4.37 -2.13 -0.56
N ILE A 578 3.13 -2.56 -0.66
CA ILE A 578 2.62 -3.34 -1.81
C ILE A 578 2.75 -2.59 -3.14
N ASN A 579 2.72 -1.24 -3.13
CA ASN A 579 2.82 -0.42 -4.34
C ASN A 579 4.16 -0.61 -5.06
N ILE A 580 5.24 -0.89 -4.31
CA ILE A 580 6.56 -1.18 -4.89
C ILE A 580 6.47 -2.44 -5.75
N THR A 581 5.90 -3.52 -5.20
CA THR A 581 5.75 -4.78 -5.93
C THR A 581 4.83 -4.61 -7.15
N ILE A 582 3.72 -3.86 -7.01
CA ILE A 582 2.83 -3.56 -8.13
C ILE A 582 3.58 -2.81 -9.24
N ALA A 583 4.36 -1.78 -8.89
CA ALA A 583 5.11 -1.01 -9.87
C ALA A 583 6.17 -1.84 -10.60
N LEU A 584 6.90 -2.69 -9.88
CA LEU A 584 7.88 -3.61 -10.48
C LEU A 584 7.23 -4.68 -11.39
N LEU A 585 5.98 -5.06 -11.12
CA LEU A 585 5.22 -5.96 -12.00
C LEU A 585 4.67 -5.27 -13.27
N GLN A 586 4.55 -3.94 -13.24
CA GLN A 586 4.07 -3.13 -14.36
C GLN A 586 5.18 -2.73 -15.34
N ARG A 587 6.45 -2.87 -14.94
CA ARG A 587 7.65 -2.60 -15.75
C ARG A 587 8.25 -3.88 -16.32
#